data_fc61fcbdf65249fe2b6eb97920c319f3
#
_entry.id   fc61fcbdf65249fe2b6eb97920c319f3
#
_cell.length_a   1.000
_cell.length_b   1.000
_cell.length_c   1.000
_cell.angle_alpha   90.00
_cell.angle_beta   90.00
_cell.angle_gamma   90.00
#
_symmetry.space_group_name_H-M   'P 1'
#
loop_
_entity.id
_entity.type
_entity.pdbx_description
1 polymer ?
#
loop_
_entity_poly.entity_id
_entity_poly.type
_entity_poly.pdbx_seq_one_letter_code
_entity_poly.pdbx_strand_id
1 'polypeptide(L)'
;MRSAIAFVLLALLAASASPQQQPPAAERKTAWPLSLRDGLPKELPGYSAAPSDPLPDTDENDMGVFTEVSRFYQRIESPTVTRQFRLVVQDYGKDKDLEASIRQAVSESAKAPSVEAKEVKLAGLSAFAVTDRSGGNPTTLVTVVVLPSRLVLAQGANVERDEALKLLGHVDFPRIAATK
;
A
#
# COMPACT_ATOMS: atom_id res chain seq x y z
N MET A 1 -25.07 5.33 10.05
CA MET A 1 -23.97 5.74 9.15
C MET A 1 -22.91 4.65 9.22
N ARG A 2 -22.88 3.72 8.28
CA ARG A 2 -21.95 2.59 8.25
C ARG A 2 -20.67 3.06 7.57
N SER A 3 -19.56 2.92 8.27
CA SER A 3 -18.24 3.48 7.95
C SER A 3 -17.78 3.18 6.52
N ALA A 4 -17.66 4.21 5.70
CA ALA A 4 -17.06 4.19 4.36
C ALA A 4 -15.60 3.65 4.36
N ILE A 5 -14.95 3.63 5.52
CA ILE A 5 -13.54 3.26 5.68
C ILE A 5 -13.33 1.73 5.63
N ALA A 6 -14.30 0.94 6.08
CA ALA A 6 -14.26 -0.52 5.92
C ALA A 6 -14.30 -0.92 4.43
N PHE A 7 -14.94 -0.10 3.59
CA PHE A 7 -15.00 -0.30 2.14
C PHE A 7 -13.66 -0.06 1.42
N VAL A 8 -12.86 0.90 1.89
CA VAL A 8 -11.54 1.19 1.29
C VAL A 8 -10.55 0.05 1.52
N LEU A 9 -10.56 -0.56 2.71
CA LEU A 9 -9.72 -1.75 2.98
C LEU A 9 -10.18 -2.99 2.19
N LEU A 10 -11.49 -3.19 2.03
CA LEU A 10 -12.04 -4.35 1.33
C LEU A 10 -11.97 -4.22 -0.20
N ALA A 11 -12.13 -3.02 -0.75
CA ALA A 11 -12.06 -2.78 -2.19
C ALA A 11 -10.64 -3.00 -2.76
N LEU A 12 -9.60 -2.74 -1.95
CA LEU A 12 -8.21 -2.97 -2.34
C LEU A 12 -7.81 -4.46 -2.38
N LEU A 13 -8.55 -5.34 -1.70
CA LEU A 13 -8.29 -6.80 -1.69
C LEU A 13 -9.14 -7.56 -2.72
N ALA A 14 -10.27 -7.01 -3.17
CA ALA A 14 -11.17 -7.67 -4.11
C ALA A 14 -10.77 -7.53 -5.60
N ALA A 15 -9.77 -6.71 -5.92
CA ALA A 15 -9.33 -6.48 -7.30
C ALA A 15 -8.53 -7.63 -7.94
N SER A 16 -8.41 -8.77 -7.28
CA SER A 16 -7.58 -9.89 -7.77
C SER A 16 -8.33 -10.99 -8.55
N ALA A 17 -9.61 -10.83 -8.87
CA ALA A 17 -10.32 -11.90 -9.59
C ALA A 17 -11.44 -11.39 -10.52
N SER A 18 -11.09 -10.69 -11.60
CA SER A 18 -11.91 -10.68 -12.82
C SER A 18 -11.11 -10.11 -14.00
N PRO A 19 -11.10 -10.74 -15.17
CA PRO A 19 -10.59 -10.12 -16.38
C PRO A 19 -11.64 -9.11 -16.88
N GLN A 20 -11.65 -7.90 -16.31
CA GLN A 20 -12.39 -6.79 -16.88
C GLN A 20 -11.65 -6.29 -18.11
N GLN A 21 -12.36 -6.29 -19.26
CA GLN A 21 -11.93 -5.63 -20.49
C GLN A 21 -11.56 -4.18 -20.17
N GLN A 22 -10.27 -3.88 -20.21
CA GLN A 22 -9.76 -2.51 -20.10
C GLN A 22 -10.33 -1.68 -21.27
N PRO A 23 -10.87 -0.48 -21.00
CA PRO A 23 -11.16 0.47 -22.05
C PRO A 23 -9.89 0.82 -22.83
N PRO A 24 -9.98 1.16 -24.13
CA PRO A 24 -8.82 1.48 -24.96
C PRO A 24 -8.01 2.60 -24.32
N ALA A 25 -6.73 2.33 -24.13
CA ALA A 25 -5.77 3.23 -23.50
C ALA A 25 -5.69 4.53 -24.31
N ALA A 26 -6.27 5.62 -23.79
CA ALA A 26 -5.84 6.96 -24.17
C ALA A 26 -4.34 7.06 -23.92
N GLU A 27 -3.58 7.64 -24.87
CA GLU A 27 -2.14 7.78 -24.81
C GLU A 27 -1.69 8.35 -23.46
N ARG A 28 -1.24 7.49 -22.55
CA ARG A 28 -0.71 7.89 -21.26
C ARG A 28 0.73 8.35 -21.47
N LYS A 29 1.04 9.57 -21.09
CA LYS A 29 2.42 10.07 -20.98
C LYS A 29 3.12 9.33 -19.83
N THR A 30 3.74 8.18 -20.12
CA THR A 30 4.09 7.14 -19.16
C THR A 30 5.56 7.07 -18.74
N ALA A 31 6.35 8.10 -18.96
CA ALA A 31 7.78 8.02 -18.63
C ALA A 31 8.11 8.25 -17.13
N TRP A 32 7.25 8.94 -16.44
CA TRP A 32 7.51 9.44 -15.07
C TRP A 32 7.33 8.43 -13.92
N PRO A 33 6.32 7.58 -13.86
CA PRO A 33 6.06 6.78 -12.66
C PRO A 33 7.02 5.61 -12.45
N LEU A 34 7.67 5.09 -13.48
CA LEU A 34 8.52 3.90 -13.37
C LEU A 34 9.72 4.11 -12.45
N SER A 35 10.27 5.34 -12.40
CA SER A 35 11.39 5.67 -11.51
C SER A 35 11.02 5.60 -10.02
N LEU A 36 9.76 5.80 -9.66
CA LEU A 36 9.28 5.63 -8.28
C LEU A 36 9.40 4.17 -7.83
N ARG A 37 9.21 3.21 -8.74
CA ARG A 37 9.34 1.78 -8.46
C ARG A 37 10.75 1.37 -8.08
N ASP A 38 11.75 2.11 -8.54
CA ASP A 38 13.15 1.81 -8.23
C ASP A 38 13.50 1.92 -6.74
N GLY A 39 12.69 2.63 -5.96
CA GLY A 39 12.80 2.66 -4.49
C GLY A 39 12.16 1.46 -3.80
N LEU A 40 11.38 0.65 -4.51
CA LEU A 40 10.81 -0.59 -3.99
C LEU A 40 11.80 -1.75 -4.18
N PRO A 41 12.04 -2.58 -3.14
CA PRO A 41 12.97 -3.69 -3.23
C PRO A 41 12.54 -4.68 -4.33
N LYS A 42 13.49 -5.21 -5.10
CA LYS A 42 13.23 -6.29 -6.08
C LYS A 42 12.97 -7.62 -5.41
N GLU A 43 13.56 -7.82 -4.24
CA GLU A 43 13.45 -9.04 -3.44
C GLU A 43 13.15 -8.67 -1.99
N LEU A 44 12.36 -9.49 -1.32
CA LEU A 44 12.09 -9.39 0.11
C LEU A 44 12.49 -10.70 0.81
N PRO A 45 13.11 -10.64 1.99
CA PRO A 45 13.52 -11.82 2.72
C PRO A 45 12.35 -12.78 2.98
N GLY A 46 12.47 -14.01 2.48
CA GLY A 46 11.45 -15.06 2.65
C GLY A 46 10.23 -14.94 1.75
N TYR A 47 10.22 -14.01 0.81
CA TYR A 47 9.15 -13.84 -0.17
C TYR A 47 9.70 -13.96 -1.60
N SER A 48 8.89 -14.53 -2.49
CA SER A 48 9.15 -14.55 -3.93
C SER A 48 8.42 -13.38 -4.58
N ALA A 49 9.11 -12.62 -5.42
CA ALA A 49 8.48 -11.58 -6.22
C ALA A 49 7.58 -12.18 -7.31
N ALA A 50 6.54 -11.46 -7.70
CA ALA A 50 5.75 -11.82 -8.87
C ALA A 50 6.62 -11.78 -10.14
N PRO A 51 6.30 -12.61 -11.16
CA PRO A 51 7.09 -12.68 -12.40
C PRO A 51 7.19 -11.37 -13.16
N SER A 52 6.20 -10.49 -12.97
CA SER A 52 6.16 -9.16 -13.59
C SER A 52 5.55 -8.16 -12.64
N ASP A 53 6.10 -6.96 -12.63
CA ASP A 53 5.49 -5.83 -11.94
C ASP A 53 4.27 -5.31 -12.72
N PRO A 54 3.19 -4.89 -12.03
CA PRO A 54 2.07 -4.20 -12.68
C PRO A 54 2.54 -2.94 -13.41
N LEU A 55 1.84 -2.58 -14.48
CA LEU A 55 2.04 -1.28 -15.11
C LEU A 55 1.65 -0.17 -14.13
N PRO A 56 2.31 1.02 -14.23
CA PRO A 56 1.85 2.19 -13.49
C PRO A 56 0.40 2.51 -13.82
N ASP A 57 -0.35 2.92 -12.84
CA ASP A 57 -1.75 3.30 -13.00
C ASP A 57 -2.02 4.68 -12.42
N THR A 58 -3.10 5.30 -12.86
CA THR A 58 -3.64 6.54 -12.31
C THR A 58 -5.05 6.27 -11.83
N ASP A 59 -5.31 6.55 -10.58
CA ASP A 59 -6.58 6.27 -9.93
C ASP A 59 -6.99 7.48 -9.07
N GLU A 60 -8.19 7.45 -8.53
CA GLU A 60 -8.76 8.50 -7.69
C GLU A 60 -9.40 7.88 -6.44
N ASN A 61 -9.21 8.55 -5.32
CA ASN A 61 -9.89 8.23 -4.06
C ASN A 61 -10.32 9.51 -3.35
N ASP A 62 -10.85 9.40 -2.13
CA ASP A 62 -11.32 10.54 -1.33
C ASP A 62 -10.23 11.58 -1.04
N MET A 63 -8.96 11.22 -1.17
CA MET A 63 -7.81 12.11 -1.03
C MET A 63 -7.44 12.80 -2.34
N GLY A 64 -7.94 12.32 -3.49
CA GLY A 64 -7.73 12.88 -4.82
C GLY A 64 -7.15 11.90 -5.82
N VAL A 65 -6.75 12.42 -6.98
CA VAL A 65 -6.11 11.67 -8.06
C VAL A 65 -4.65 11.39 -7.70
N PHE A 66 -4.21 10.17 -7.92
CA PHE A 66 -2.81 9.76 -7.67
C PHE A 66 -2.30 8.86 -8.80
N THR A 67 -0.98 8.82 -8.93
CA THR A 67 -0.29 7.83 -9.74
C THR A 67 0.29 6.75 -8.85
N GLU A 68 0.14 5.49 -9.25
CA GLU A 68 0.55 4.34 -8.48
C GLU A 68 1.58 3.49 -9.22
N VAL A 69 2.60 3.04 -8.49
CA VAL A 69 3.47 1.94 -8.89
C VAL A 69 3.55 0.92 -7.77
N SER A 70 3.63 -0.35 -8.11
CA SER A 70 3.62 -1.40 -7.08
C SER A 70 4.50 -2.61 -7.44
N ARG A 71 4.80 -3.42 -6.42
CA ARG A 71 5.38 -4.76 -6.51
C ARG A 71 4.63 -5.73 -5.63
N PHE A 72 4.48 -6.95 -6.13
CA PHE A 72 3.83 -8.03 -5.42
C PHE A 72 4.84 -9.10 -5.01
N TYR A 73 4.63 -9.63 -3.82
CA TYR A 73 5.43 -10.69 -3.24
C TYR A 73 4.52 -11.72 -2.60
N GLN A 74 4.96 -12.97 -2.60
CA GLN A 74 4.22 -14.06 -1.97
C GLN A 74 5.16 -15.00 -1.24
N ARG A 75 4.66 -15.60 -0.17
CA ARG A 75 5.32 -16.70 0.56
C ARG A 75 4.30 -17.81 0.78
N ILE A 76 4.57 -18.98 0.21
CA ILE A 76 3.77 -20.18 0.43
C ILE A 76 4.30 -20.86 1.70
N GLU A 77 3.50 -20.89 2.76
CA GLU A 77 3.85 -21.56 4.02
C GLU A 77 3.37 -22.99 4.06
N SER A 78 2.23 -23.27 3.44
CA SER A 78 1.66 -24.61 3.28
C SER A 78 0.74 -24.64 2.05
N PRO A 79 0.24 -25.81 1.62
CA PRO A 79 -0.70 -25.91 0.50
C PRO A 79 -1.96 -25.06 0.65
N THR A 80 -2.32 -24.69 1.89
CA THR A 80 -3.54 -23.94 2.21
C THR A 80 -3.27 -22.52 2.72
N VAL A 81 -2.00 -22.16 2.99
CA VAL A 81 -1.63 -20.86 3.57
C VAL A 81 -0.62 -20.16 2.68
N THR A 82 -1.06 -19.07 2.09
CA THR A 82 -0.20 -18.15 1.34
C THR A 82 -0.24 -16.79 2.01
N ARG A 83 0.94 -16.23 2.26
CA ARG A 83 1.08 -14.83 2.62
C ARG A 83 1.28 -14.01 1.36
N GLN A 84 0.53 -12.94 1.23
CA GLN A 84 0.67 -12.00 0.12
C GLN A 84 1.10 -10.65 0.68
N PHE A 85 2.02 -10.02 -0.01
CA PHE A 85 2.53 -8.71 0.37
C PHE A 85 2.68 -7.83 -0.87
N ARG A 86 2.10 -6.64 -0.82
CA ARG A 86 2.19 -5.65 -1.90
C ARG A 86 2.81 -4.39 -1.35
N LEU A 87 3.84 -3.90 -2.00
CA LEU A 87 4.39 -2.56 -1.79
C LEU A 87 3.91 -1.64 -2.90
N VAL A 88 3.46 -0.47 -2.50
CA VAL A 88 2.86 0.54 -3.39
C VAL A 88 3.48 1.89 -3.10
N VAL A 89 3.82 2.65 -4.14
CA VAL A 89 4.07 4.09 -4.04
C VAL A 89 2.90 4.80 -4.70
N GLN A 90 2.26 5.71 -3.96
CA GLN A 90 1.24 6.62 -4.47
C GLN A 90 1.76 8.04 -4.42
N ASP A 91 1.67 8.76 -5.53
CA ASP A 91 2.03 10.17 -5.65
C ASP A 91 0.80 10.99 -6.06
N TYR A 92 0.36 11.87 -5.17
CA TYR A 92 -0.80 12.75 -5.34
C TYR A 92 -0.44 14.09 -5.98
N GLY A 93 0.80 14.24 -6.45
CA GLY A 93 1.27 15.50 -7.02
C GLY A 93 1.63 16.54 -5.96
N LYS A 94 1.97 17.73 -6.42
CA LYS A 94 2.35 18.85 -5.55
C LYS A 94 1.10 19.41 -4.84
N ASP A 95 1.29 20.05 -3.72
CA ASP A 95 0.26 20.81 -2.98
C ASP A 95 -0.75 19.95 -2.17
N LYS A 96 -0.44 18.70 -1.89
CA LYS A 96 -1.25 17.85 -0.99
C LYS A 96 -0.50 17.61 0.32
N ASP A 97 -1.17 17.82 1.44
CA ASP A 97 -0.75 17.34 2.76
C ASP A 97 -1.72 16.25 3.20
N LEU A 98 -1.29 15.02 3.09
CA LEU A 98 -2.11 13.84 3.34
C LEU A 98 -1.99 13.32 4.78
N GLU A 99 -0.99 13.78 5.56
CA GLU A 99 -0.72 13.20 6.88
C GLU A 99 -1.92 13.35 7.82
N ALA A 100 -2.55 14.52 7.83
CA ALA A 100 -3.73 14.78 8.67
C ALA A 100 -4.91 13.86 8.28
N SER A 101 -5.17 13.70 6.97
CA SER A 101 -6.24 12.84 6.46
C SER A 101 -6.00 11.37 6.79
N ILE A 102 -4.75 10.90 6.67
CA ILE A 102 -4.36 9.53 7.02
C ILE A 102 -4.53 9.31 8.53
N ARG A 103 -4.07 10.24 9.36
CA ARG A 103 -4.21 10.18 10.81
C ARG A 103 -5.68 10.10 11.23
N GLN A 104 -6.54 10.89 10.60
CA GLN A 104 -7.98 10.82 10.84
C GLN A 104 -8.56 9.46 10.43
N ALA A 105 -8.25 8.96 9.23
CA ALA A 105 -8.72 7.67 8.73
C ALA A 105 -8.30 6.51 9.64
N VAL A 106 -7.06 6.52 10.13
CA VAL A 106 -6.53 5.54 11.08
C VAL A 106 -7.26 5.60 12.42
N SER A 107 -7.51 6.81 12.93
CA SER A 107 -8.28 7.01 14.16
C SER A 107 -9.73 6.50 14.05
N GLU A 108 -10.38 6.72 12.90
CA GLU A 108 -11.71 6.17 12.63
C GLU A 108 -11.69 4.63 12.55
N SER A 109 -10.68 4.06 11.88
CA SER A 109 -10.52 2.60 11.77
C SER A 109 -10.35 1.93 13.14
N ALA A 110 -9.63 2.57 14.05
CA ALA A 110 -9.38 2.08 15.41
C ALA A 110 -10.65 1.94 16.28
N LYS A 111 -11.79 2.48 15.84
CA LYS A 111 -13.07 2.33 16.56
C LYS A 111 -13.71 0.95 16.36
N ALA A 112 -13.28 0.19 15.36
CA ALA A 112 -13.79 -1.15 15.13
C ALA A 112 -13.07 -2.15 16.06
N PRO A 113 -13.79 -3.05 16.75
CA PRO A 113 -13.20 -3.92 17.77
C PRO A 113 -12.22 -4.96 17.22
N SER A 114 -12.30 -5.29 15.91
CA SER A 114 -11.37 -6.19 15.23
C SER A 114 -10.12 -5.50 14.68
N VAL A 115 -10.04 -4.17 14.81
CA VAL A 115 -8.99 -3.36 14.20
C VAL A 115 -8.03 -2.84 15.25
N GLU A 116 -6.75 -3.15 15.07
CA GLU A 116 -5.65 -2.54 15.81
C GLU A 116 -4.99 -1.47 14.93
N ALA A 117 -4.98 -0.22 15.39
CA ALA A 117 -4.36 0.89 14.69
C ALA A 117 -3.27 1.53 15.56
N LYS A 118 -2.11 1.83 14.94
CA LYS A 118 -0.96 2.39 15.64
C LYS A 118 -0.18 3.34 14.76
N GLU A 119 0.18 4.49 15.31
CA GLU A 119 1.20 5.36 14.73
C GLU A 119 2.58 4.95 15.23
N VAL A 120 3.55 4.85 14.32
CA VAL A 120 4.95 4.48 14.60
C VAL A 120 5.89 5.37 13.80
N LYS A 121 7.18 5.32 14.11
CA LYS A 121 8.23 5.91 13.28
C LYS A 121 8.99 4.81 12.55
N LEU A 122 9.15 4.98 11.24
CA LEU A 122 9.93 4.08 10.39
C LEU A 122 10.95 4.89 9.60
N ALA A 123 12.25 4.64 9.80
CA ALA A 123 13.34 5.42 9.23
C ALA A 123 13.19 6.96 9.46
N GLY A 124 12.63 7.36 10.60
CA GLY A 124 12.37 8.77 10.94
C GLY A 124 11.07 9.35 10.36
N LEU A 125 10.39 8.63 9.47
CA LEU A 125 9.13 9.05 8.83
C LEU A 125 7.92 8.66 9.68
N SER A 126 6.81 9.39 9.53
CA SER A 126 5.52 9.02 10.11
C SER A 126 4.96 7.81 9.39
N ALA A 127 4.60 6.77 10.15
CA ALA A 127 3.99 5.57 9.62
C ALA A 127 2.74 5.21 10.43
N PHE A 128 1.70 4.79 9.75
CA PHE A 128 0.39 4.47 10.29
C PHE A 128 0.07 3.01 9.93
N ALA A 129 -0.01 2.16 10.94
CA ALA A 129 -0.27 0.74 10.76
C ALA A 129 -1.70 0.40 11.24
N VAL A 130 -2.44 -0.30 10.40
CA VAL A 130 -3.78 -0.81 10.68
C VAL A 130 -3.79 -2.31 10.41
N THR A 131 -4.19 -3.11 11.39
CA THR A 131 -4.36 -4.56 11.24
C THR A 131 -5.80 -4.92 11.57
N ASP A 132 -6.50 -5.50 10.61
CA ASP A 132 -7.86 -6.02 10.79
C ASP A 132 -7.83 -7.56 10.90
N ARG A 133 -8.55 -8.08 11.90
CA ARG A 133 -8.69 -9.51 12.20
C ARG A 133 -10.11 -10.02 12.06
N SER A 134 -11.02 -9.23 11.48
CA SER A 134 -12.43 -9.60 11.32
C SER A 134 -12.63 -10.88 10.50
N GLY A 135 -11.74 -11.15 9.55
CA GLY A 135 -11.75 -12.34 8.69
C GLY A 135 -11.04 -13.58 9.27
N GLY A 136 -10.59 -13.54 10.52
CA GLY A 136 -9.83 -14.63 11.17
C GLY A 136 -8.35 -14.65 10.85
N ASN A 137 -7.96 -14.20 9.68
CA ASN A 137 -6.56 -13.98 9.27
C ASN A 137 -6.24 -12.48 9.27
N PRO A 138 -5.04 -12.06 9.70
CA PRO A 138 -4.69 -10.67 9.76
C PRO A 138 -4.56 -10.08 8.35
N THR A 139 -5.19 -8.93 8.15
CA THR A 139 -4.95 -8.06 6.99
C THR A 139 -4.31 -6.78 7.50
N THR A 140 -3.10 -6.52 7.08
CA THR A 140 -2.33 -5.36 7.56
C THR A 140 -2.12 -4.36 6.44
N LEU A 141 -2.39 -3.09 6.73
CA LEU A 141 -2.02 -1.94 5.92
C LEU A 141 -1.07 -1.06 6.74
N VAL A 142 0.10 -0.75 6.19
CA VAL A 142 0.99 0.26 6.74
C VAL A 142 1.15 1.37 5.70
N THR A 143 0.86 2.60 6.09
CA THR A 143 1.04 3.80 5.27
C THR A 143 2.19 4.63 5.82
N VAL A 144 3.22 4.86 5.02
CA VAL A 144 4.37 5.72 5.37
C VAL A 144 4.29 7.01 4.57
N VAL A 145 4.31 8.15 5.25
CA VAL A 145 4.34 9.47 4.61
C VAL A 145 5.78 9.82 4.30
N VAL A 146 6.17 9.69 3.01
CA VAL A 146 7.53 9.97 2.55
C VAL A 146 7.71 11.47 2.25
N LEU A 147 6.73 12.06 1.60
CA LEU A 147 6.55 13.51 1.39
C LEU A 147 5.08 13.84 1.67
N PRO A 148 4.71 15.11 1.91
CA PRO A 148 3.32 15.47 2.19
C PRO A 148 2.31 14.93 1.18
N SER A 149 2.71 14.79 -0.09
CA SER A 149 1.88 14.29 -1.19
C SER A 149 2.26 12.87 -1.67
N ARG A 150 3.23 12.21 -1.04
CA ARG A 150 3.74 10.91 -1.52
C ARG A 150 3.75 9.89 -0.41
N LEU A 151 3.10 8.77 -0.66
CA LEU A 151 2.90 7.69 0.28
C LEU A 151 3.61 6.40 -0.19
N VAL A 152 4.09 5.63 0.77
CA VAL A 152 4.43 4.22 0.56
C VAL A 152 3.47 3.39 1.39
N LEU A 153 2.76 2.47 0.73
CA LEU A 153 1.84 1.56 1.38
C LEU A 153 2.39 0.13 1.33
N ALA A 154 2.24 -0.58 2.44
CA ALA A 154 2.45 -2.01 2.52
C ALA A 154 1.13 -2.69 2.85
N GLN A 155 0.65 -3.52 1.94
CA GLN A 155 -0.59 -4.28 2.08
C GLN A 155 -0.23 -5.75 2.26
N GLY A 156 -0.62 -6.34 3.40
CA GLY A 156 -0.32 -7.72 3.74
C GLY A 156 -1.59 -8.52 4.00
N ALA A 157 -1.79 -9.64 3.28
CA ALA A 157 -2.78 -10.65 3.61
C ALA A 157 -2.08 -11.83 4.32
N ASN A 158 -2.59 -12.22 5.47
CA ASN A 158 -1.94 -13.15 6.40
C ASN A 158 -0.58 -12.65 6.92
N VAL A 159 -0.39 -11.34 7.01
CA VAL A 159 0.86 -10.69 7.44
C VAL A 159 0.58 -9.84 8.67
N GLU A 160 1.33 -10.08 9.73
CA GLU A 160 1.25 -9.32 10.97
C GLU A 160 1.93 -7.95 10.82
N ARG A 161 1.50 -6.99 11.65
CA ARG A 161 2.04 -5.61 11.63
C ARG A 161 3.57 -5.56 11.71
N ASP A 162 4.15 -6.29 12.65
CA ASP A 162 5.59 -6.21 12.90
C ASP A 162 6.39 -6.81 11.75
N GLU A 163 5.86 -7.83 11.08
CA GLU A 163 6.41 -8.35 9.84
C GLU A 163 6.31 -7.33 8.70
N ALA A 164 5.16 -6.69 8.52
CA ALA A 164 4.97 -5.66 7.51
C ALA A 164 5.94 -4.47 7.72
N LEU A 165 6.13 -4.02 8.95
CA LEU A 165 7.09 -2.96 9.30
C LEU A 165 8.52 -3.39 9.00
N LYS A 166 8.90 -4.63 9.31
CA LYS A 166 10.23 -5.19 9.00
C LYS A 166 10.47 -5.24 7.49
N LEU A 167 9.49 -5.67 6.71
CA LEU A 167 9.59 -5.73 5.25
C LEU A 167 9.69 -4.33 4.63
N LEU A 168 8.96 -3.35 5.17
CA LEU A 168 9.08 -1.94 4.78
C LEU A 168 10.47 -1.36 5.05
N GLY A 169 11.22 -1.89 6.01
CA GLY A 169 12.61 -1.50 6.26
C GLY A 169 13.56 -1.73 5.07
N HIS A 170 13.15 -2.49 4.06
CA HIS A 170 13.91 -2.71 2.81
C HIS A 170 13.58 -1.69 1.70
N VAL A 171 12.64 -0.78 1.93
CA VAL A 171 12.29 0.29 0.99
C VAL A 171 13.32 1.42 1.05
N ASP A 172 13.77 1.88 -0.10
CA ASP A 172 14.65 3.05 -0.23
C ASP A 172 13.82 4.33 -0.24
N PHE A 173 13.37 4.77 0.95
CA PHE A 173 12.58 6.00 1.12
C PHE A 173 13.30 7.25 0.61
N PRO A 174 14.62 7.44 0.83
CA PRO A 174 15.37 8.56 0.24
C PRO A 174 15.28 8.61 -1.27
N ARG A 175 15.40 7.47 -1.95
CA ARG A 175 15.26 7.39 -3.41
C ARG A 175 13.86 7.76 -3.87
N ILE A 176 12.82 7.25 -3.19
CA ILE A 176 11.42 7.60 -3.50
C ILE A 176 11.20 9.11 -3.30
N ALA A 177 11.72 9.70 -2.23
CA ALA A 177 11.61 11.14 -1.98
C ALA A 177 12.33 12.00 -3.04
N ALA A 178 13.48 11.56 -3.53
CA ALA A 178 14.29 12.29 -4.50
C ALA A 178 13.78 12.21 -5.94
N THR A 179 12.89 11.26 -6.26
CA THR A 179 12.30 11.10 -7.61
C THR A 179 11.40 12.29 -7.94
N LYS A 180 11.67 12.93 -9.08
CA LYS A 180 10.96 14.13 -9.56
C LYS A 180 9.94 13.76 -10.62
#